data_01aea0439ee0db34a9e574bebecb3d6f
#
_entry.id   01aea0439ee0db34a9e574bebecb3d6f
#
_cell.length_a   1.000
_cell.length_b   1.000
_cell.length_c   1.000
_cell.angle_alpha   90.00
_cell.angle_beta   90.00
_cell.angle_gamma   90.00
#
_symmetry.space_group_name_H-M   'P 1'
#
loop_
_entity.id
_entity.type
_entity.pdbx_description
1 polymer ?
#
loop_
_entity_poly.entity_id
_entity_poly.type
_entity_poly.pdbx_seq_one_letter_code
_entity_poly.pdbx_strand_id
1 'polypeptide(L)'
;MVTFACDSGNKYLSKMFNDDWMRQQGLISRPQAGDLSDFIALRHDEGATVIAAPDDTLATVLARMRLYDISQLPVLHNNAVVGIIDEWDLISHVRGDSQRFTLPVKEAMTREVEIIDRREPESALKSIFDRGLVAIVVDNHRFLGLV
;
A
#
# COMPACT_ATOMS: atom_id res chain seq x y z
N MET A 1 -0.31 30.47 -35.00
CA MET A 1 -0.70 29.08 -34.74
C MET A 1 -0.74 28.90 -33.23
N VAL A 2 -1.89 28.79 -32.63
CA VAL A 2 -2.01 28.60 -31.18
C VAL A 2 -1.97 27.11 -30.93
N THR A 3 -0.87 26.64 -30.38
CA THR A 3 -0.78 25.26 -29.91
C THR A 3 -1.30 25.23 -28.49
N PHE A 4 -2.47 24.63 -28.28
CA PHE A 4 -2.88 24.28 -26.93
C PHE A 4 -1.88 23.24 -26.42
N ALA A 5 -1.09 23.61 -25.41
CA ALA A 5 -0.45 22.61 -24.60
C ALA A 5 -1.57 21.80 -23.93
N CYS A 6 -1.86 20.65 -24.49
CA CYS A 6 -2.76 19.71 -23.85
C CYS A 6 -2.24 19.48 -22.42
N ASP A 7 -3.12 19.63 -21.45
CA ASP A 7 -2.85 19.18 -20.10
C ASP A 7 -2.11 17.85 -20.16
N SER A 8 -1.02 17.73 -19.41
CA SER A 8 -0.25 16.50 -19.35
C SER A 8 -1.21 15.36 -19.10
N GLY A 9 -1.10 14.25 -19.84
CA GLY A 9 -1.99 13.11 -19.75
C GLY A 9 -2.19 12.54 -18.35
N ASN A 10 -1.32 12.91 -17.40
CA ASN A 10 -1.40 12.59 -15.97
C ASN A 10 -2.72 13.05 -15.32
N LYS A 11 -3.30 14.16 -15.77
CA LYS A 11 -4.59 14.66 -15.24
C LYS A 11 -5.78 13.82 -15.68
N TYR A 12 -5.69 13.20 -16.86
CA TYR A 12 -6.69 12.28 -17.39
C TYR A 12 -6.44 10.84 -16.92
N LEU A 13 -5.17 10.43 -16.78
CA LEU A 13 -4.80 9.12 -16.26
C LEU A 13 -5.32 8.92 -14.85
N SER A 14 -5.19 9.92 -13.97
CA SER A 14 -5.72 9.84 -12.59
C SER A 14 -7.25 9.71 -12.54
N LYS A 15 -7.97 10.19 -13.55
CA LYS A 15 -9.44 10.04 -13.68
C LYS A 15 -9.83 8.74 -14.35
N MET A 16 -9.09 8.31 -15.38
CA MET A 16 -9.36 7.07 -16.10
C MET A 16 -9.05 5.82 -15.26
N PHE A 17 -8.11 5.90 -14.33
CA PHE A 17 -7.77 4.81 -13.42
C PHE A 17 -8.37 5.00 -12.01
N ASN A 18 -9.24 6.00 -11.83
CA ASN A 18 -10.03 6.14 -10.61
C ASN A 18 -11.32 5.33 -10.78
N ASP A 19 -11.36 4.18 -10.17
CA ASP A 19 -12.50 3.26 -10.20
C ASP A 19 -13.79 3.94 -9.73
N ASP A 20 -13.70 4.85 -8.75
CA ASP A 20 -14.85 5.59 -8.24
C ASP A 20 -15.42 6.55 -9.28
N TRP A 21 -14.56 7.23 -10.02
CA TRP A 21 -15.01 8.07 -11.13
C TRP A 21 -15.63 7.23 -12.26
N MET A 22 -15.03 6.10 -12.63
CA MET A 22 -15.56 5.19 -13.63
C MET A 22 -16.89 4.56 -13.21
N ARG A 23 -17.05 4.25 -11.90
CA ARG A 23 -18.32 3.79 -11.32
C ARG A 23 -19.41 4.87 -11.40
N GLN A 24 -19.09 6.14 -11.07
CA GLN A 24 -20.02 7.26 -11.17
C GLN A 24 -20.48 7.52 -12.61
N GLN A 25 -19.63 7.23 -13.59
CA GLN A 25 -19.95 7.34 -15.02
C GLN A 25 -20.65 6.10 -15.59
N GLY A 26 -20.89 5.06 -14.78
CA GLY A 26 -21.51 3.82 -15.22
C GLY A 26 -20.65 2.97 -16.14
N LEU A 27 -19.35 3.25 -16.21
CA LEU A 27 -18.40 2.54 -17.08
C LEU A 27 -17.92 1.23 -16.46
N ILE A 28 -18.06 1.08 -15.15
CA ILE A 28 -17.77 -0.16 -14.42
C ILE A 28 -18.99 -0.51 -13.58
N SER A 29 -19.49 -1.73 -13.71
CA SER A 29 -20.51 -2.27 -12.82
C SER A 29 -19.96 -2.33 -11.40
N ARG A 30 -20.77 -1.94 -10.41
CA ARG A 30 -20.42 -2.20 -9.00
C ARG A 30 -20.20 -3.70 -8.84
N PRO A 31 -19.03 -4.15 -8.36
CA PRO A 31 -18.95 -5.47 -7.76
C PRO A 31 -20.05 -5.54 -6.71
N GLN A 32 -20.67 -6.69 -6.54
CA GLN A 32 -21.65 -6.86 -5.47
C GLN A 32 -20.96 -6.48 -4.17
N ALA A 33 -21.38 -5.36 -3.58
CA ALA A 33 -20.84 -4.86 -2.34
C ALA A 33 -20.95 -5.95 -1.28
N GLY A 34 -19.82 -6.35 -0.70
CA GLY A 34 -19.90 -7.43 0.27
C GLY A 34 -18.67 -7.72 1.11
N ASP A 35 -17.48 -7.31 0.71
CA ASP A 35 -16.31 -7.57 1.53
C ASP A 35 -15.27 -6.41 1.50
N LEU A 36 -14.32 -6.48 2.41
CA LEU A 36 -13.30 -5.43 2.59
C LEU A 36 -12.34 -5.31 1.42
N SER A 37 -12.33 -6.26 0.48
CA SER A 37 -11.50 -6.16 -0.72
C SER A 37 -11.89 -5.00 -1.63
N ASP A 38 -13.12 -4.49 -1.50
CA ASP A 38 -13.59 -3.33 -2.26
C ASP A 38 -12.94 -2.01 -1.80
N PHE A 39 -12.38 -1.98 -0.59
CA PHE A 39 -11.66 -0.82 -0.04
C PHE A 39 -10.18 -0.82 -0.34
N ILE A 40 -9.64 -1.93 -0.86
CA ILE A 40 -8.22 -2.03 -1.20
C ILE A 40 -7.93 -1.17 -2.42
N ALA A 41 -7.12 -0.12 -2.23
CA ALA A 41 -6.74 0.79 -3.31
C ALA A 41 -5.80 0.13 -4.34
N LEU A 42 -4.90 -0.74 -3.86
CA LEU A 42 -3.89 -1.42 -4.67
C LEU A 42 -3.89 -2.90 -4.32
N ARG A 43 -4.39 -3.73 -5.22
CA ARG A 43 -4.47 -5.18 -5.00
C ARG A 43 -3.14 -5.88 -5.29
N HIS A 44 -2.73 -6.74 -4.38
CA HIS A 44 -1.49 -7.50 -4.52
C HIS A 44 -1.56 -8.57 -5.60
N ASP A 45 -2.68 -9.26 -5.75
CA ASP A 45 -2.92 -10.27 -6.78
C ASP A 45 -2.91 -9.70 -8.21
N GLU A 46 -3.18 -8.41 -8.36
CA GLU A 46 -3.06 -7.68 -9.62
C GLU A 46 -1.66 -7.10 -9.86
N GLY A 47 -0.71 -7.37 -8.97
CA GLY A 47 0.67 -6.85 -9.04
C GLY A 47 0.77 -5.34 -8.78
N ALA A 48 -0.28 -4.73 -8.25
CA ALA A 48 -0.34 -3.29 -8.04
C ALA A 48 0.30 -2.85 -6.71
N THR A 49 0.44 -3.77 -5.75
CA THR A 49 1.02 -3.44 -4.45
C THR A 49 2.53 -3.61 -4.46
N VAL A 50 3.24 -2.54 -4.10
CA VAL A 50 4.68 -2.58 -3.88
C VAL A 50 4.95 -3.17 -2.50
N ILE A 51 5.81 -4.18 -2.44
CA ILE A 51 6.15 -4.91 -1.23
C ILE A 51 7.65 -4.86 -0.94
N ALA A 52 8.03 -5.20 0.29
CA ALA A 52 9.42 -5.43 0.68
C ALA A 52 9.59 -6.88 1.19
N ALA A 53 10.78 -7.42 1.05
CA ALA A 53 11.18 -8.66 1.71
C ALA A 53 11.95 -8.35 3.00
N PRO A 54 11.94 -9.23 4.01
CA PRO A 54 12.65 -9.01 5.27
C PRO A 54 14.16 -8.75 5.10
N ASP A 55 14.75 -9.34 4.07
CA ASP A 55 16.19 -9.23 3.78
C ASP A 55 16.53 -8.14 2.74
N ASP A 56 15.53 -7.44 2.21
CA ASP A 56 15.76 -6.22 1.41
C ASP A 56 16.50 -5.17 2.28
N THR A 57 17.35 -4.35 1.67
CA THR A 57 18.01 -3.27 2.40
C THR A 57 17.10 -2.07 2.57
N LEU A 58 17.35 -1.28 3.63
CA LEU A 58 16.63 -0.01 3.84
C LEU A 58 16.80 0.95 2.65
N ALA A 59 17.96 0.93 1.98
CA ALA A 59 18.18 1.68 0.75
C ALA A 59 17.22 1.27 -0.38
N THR A 60 17.01 -0.04 -0.56
CA THR A 60 16.08 -0.58 -1.57
C THR A 60 14.65 -0.15 -1.28
N VAL A 61 14.23 -0.22 -0.02
CA VAL A 61 12.89 0.19 0.41
C VAL A 61 12.68 1.68 0.18
N LEU A 62 13.64 2.53 0.56
CA LEU A 62 13.56 3.96 0.32
C LEU A 62 13.47 4.30 -1.17
N ALA A 63 14.24 3.59 -2.01
CA ALA A 63 14.17 3.77 -3.46
C ALA A 63 12.79 3.39 -4.01
N ARG A 64 12.18 2.29 -3.52
CA ARG A 64 10.81 1.90 -3.89
C ARG A 64 9.79 2.94 -3.44
N MET A 65 9.85 3.42 -2.19
CA MET A 65 8.95 4.46 -1.69
C MET A 65 8.97 5.71 -2.57
N ARG A 66 10.16 6.17 -2.94
CA ARG A 66 10.32 7.34 -3.82
C ARG A 66 9.86 7.10 -5.25
N LEU A 67 10.15 5.91 -5.80
CA LEU A 67 9.79 5.57 -7.18
C LEU A 67 8.28 5.50 -7.38
N TYR A 68 7.57 4.96 -6.39
CA TYR A 68 6.12 4.73 -6.46
C TYR A 68 5.30 5.79 -5.71
N ASP A 69 5.95 6.80 -5.12
CA ASP A 69 5.32 7.87 -4.34
C ASP A 69 4.45 7.33 -3.20
N ILE A 70 4.99 6.38 -2.44
CA ILE A 70 4.34 5.73 -1.31
C ILE A 70 5.16 5.89 -0.04
N SER A 71 4.50 6.06 1.10
CA SER A 71 5.14 6.32 2.40
C SER A 71 5.30 5.08 3.28
N GLN A 72 4.74 3.95 2.85
CA GLN A 72 4.79 2.70 3.62
C GLN A 72 4.74 1.47 2.71
N LEU A 73 5.35 0.38 3.15
CA LEU A 73 5.43 -0.88 2.44
C LEU A 73 5.12 -2.05 3.37
N PRO A 74 4.23 -2.96 2.98
CA PRO A 74 4.10 -4.23 3.67
C PRO A 74 5.35 -5.08 3.44
N VAL A 75 5.80 -5.74 4.51
CA VAL A 75 6.93 -6.67 4.44
C VAL A 75 6.37 -8.08 4.40
N LEU A 76 6.64 -8.79 3.30
CA LEU A 76 6.16 -10.13 3.08
C LEU A 76 7.28 -11.17 3.12
N HIS A 77 7.01 -12.28 3.77
CA HIS A 77 7.84 -13.49 3.73
C HIS A 77 6.96 -14.69 3.37
N ASN A 78 7.28 -15.40 2.30
CA ASN A 78 6.48 -16.53 1.79
C ASN A 78 4.99 -16.20 1.61
N ASN A 79 4.67 -15.04 1.03
CA ASN A 79 3.31 -14.53 0.84
C ASN A 79 2.54 -14.19 2.13
N ALA A 80 3.15 -14.30 3.28
CA ALA A 80 2.59 -13.87 4.56
C ALA A 80 3.16 -12.52 4.96
N VAL A 81 2.33 -11.64 5.48
CA VAL A 81 2.77 -10.36 6.03
C VAL A 81 3.47 -10.61 7.35
N VAL A 82 4.70 -10.13 7.48
CA VAL A 82 5.54 -10.24 8.68
C VAL A 82 5.78 -8.90 9.36
N GLY A 83 5.37 -7.81 8.72
CA GLY A 83 5.49 -6.47 9.26
C GLY A 83 5.12 -5.41 8.22
N ILE A 84 5.28 -4.17 8.62
CA ILE A 84 5.18 -2.98 7.79
C ILE A 84 6.38 -2.09 8.05
N ILE A 85 6.82 -1.35 7.05
CA ILE A 85 7.87 -0.35 7.18
C ILE A 85 7.41 0.95 6.57
N ASP A 86 7.56 2.05 7.31
CA ASP A 86 7.22 3.39 6.87
C ASP A 86 8.46 4.31 6.77
N GLU A 87 8.25 5.52 6.28
CA GLU A 87 9.34 6.52 6.17
C GLU A 87 9.92 6.89 7.53
N TRP A 88 9.11 6.90 8.59
CA TRP A 88 9.57 7.22 9.93
C TRP A 88 10.49 6.13 10.48
N ASP A 89 10.14 4.87 10.27
CA ASP A 89 11.00 3.74 10.62
C ASP A 89 12.37 3.86 9.96
N LEU A 90 12.39 4.19 8.65
CA LEU A 90 13.63 4.41 7.89
C LEU A 90 14.45 5.55 8.49
N ILE A 91 13.83 6.73 8.67
CA ILE A 91 14.52 7.92 9.20
C ILE A 91 15.09 7.65 10.59
N SER A 92 14.30 6.98 11.44
CA SER A 92 14.69 6.68 12.82
C SER A 92 15.90 5.76 12.89
N HIS A 93 15.99 4.77 11.99
CA HIS A 93 17.07 3.79 11.96
C HIS A 93 18.35 4.29 11.31
N VAL A 94 18.24 5.15 10.26
CA VAL A 94 19.43 5.65 9.53
C VAL A 94 19.96 6.98 10.08
N ARG A 95 19.27 7.58 11.02
CA ARG A 95 19.65 8.88 11.60
C ARG A 95 21.07 8.85 12.16
N GLY A 96 21.95 9.68 11.56
CA GLY A 96 23.32 9.87 11.99
C GLY A 96 24.33 8.86 11.44
N ASP A 97 23.88 7.83 10.71
CA ASP A 97 24.78 6.84 10.12
C ASP A 97 24.24 6.33 8.76
N SER A 98 24.84 6.82 7.68
CA SER A 98 24.46 6.42 6.32
C SER A 98 24.79 4.96 5.98
N GLN A 99 25.67 4.29 6.74
CA GLN A 99 25.96 2.87 6.51
C GLN A 99 24.77 2.00 6.89
N ARG A 100 23.88 2.48 7.75
CA ARG A 100 22.68 1.76 8.16
C ARG A 100 21.66 1.55 7.04
N PHE A 101 21.80 2.24 5.92
CA PHE A 101 21.00 1.94 4.72
C PHE A 101 21.23 0.54 4.16
N THR A 102 22.34 -0.12 4.51
CA THR A 102 22.61 -1.51 4.14
C THR A 102 21.95 -2.54 5.05
N LEU A 103 21.39 -2.11 6.19
CA LEU A 103 20.70 -3.00 7.11
C LEU A 103 19.45 -3.61 6.45
N PRO A 104 19.11 -4.86 6.81
CA PRO A 104 17.91 -5.50 6.31
C PRO A 104 16.65 -4.91 6.96
N VAL A 105 15.56 -4.88 6.20
CA VAL A 105 14.25 -4.35 6.60
C VAL A 105 13.74 -4.95 7.91
N LYS A 106 14.00 -6.23 8.15
CA LYS A 106 13.57 -6.93 9.38
C LYS A 106 14.08 -6.31 10.69
N GLU A 107 15.11 -5.48 10.63
CA GLU A 107 15.66 -4.77 11.81
C GLU A 107 14.93 -3.45 12.08
N ALA A 108 14.30 -2.87 11.07
CA ALA A 108 13.65 -1.57 11.17
C ALA A 108 12.11 -1.65 11.10
N MET A 109 11.55 -2.72 10.53
CA MET A 109 10.11 -2.85 10.35
C MET A 109 9.34 -2.95 11.66
N THR A 110 8.15 -2.39 11.70
CA THR A 110 7.16 -2.62 12.73
C THR A 110 6.48 -3.96 12.50
N ARG A 111 6.46 -4.82 13.52
CA ARG A 111 5.87 -6.18 13.46
C ARG A 111 4.45 -6.24 13.99
N GLU A 112 4.05 -5.27 14.78
CA GLU A 112 2.68 -5.15 15.27
C GLU A 112 1.82 -4.54 14.17
N VAL A 113 1.17 -5.39 13.40
CA VAL A 113 0.30 -5.02 12.28
C VAL A 113 -1.12 -5.48 12.55
N GLU A 114 -2.09 -4.66 12.16
CA GLU A 114 -3.50 -5.02 12.25
C GLU A 114 -3.90 -5.77 10.98
N ILE A 115 -4.12 -7.07 11.16
CA ILE A 115 -4.55 -7.95 10.08
C ILE A 115 -6.05 -8.18 10.20
N ILE A 116 -6.76 -8.01 9.10
CA ILE A 116 -8.20 -8.20 9.02
C ILE A 116 -8.54 -9.13 7.86
N ASP A 117 -9.45 -10.08 8.09
CA ASP A 117 -9.96 -10.92 6.99
C ASP A 117 -10.93 -10.10 6.14
N ARG A 118 -10.89 -10.31 4.81
CA ARG A 118 -11.76 -9.59 3.87
C ARG A 118 -13.25 -9.72 4.18
N ARG A 119 -13.65 -10.78 4.89
CA ARG A 119 -15.06 -11.06 5.25
C ARG A 119 -15.50 -10.35 6.52
N GLU A 120 -14.58 -9.71 7.23
CA GLU A 120 -14.91 -8.92 8.41
C GLU A 120 -15.79 -7.72 8.04
N PRO A 121 -16.64 -7.26 8.96
CA PRO A 121 -17.52 -6.13 8.71
C PRO A 121 -16.71 -4.81 8.60
N GLU A 122 -17.20 -3.88 7.82
CA GLU A 122 -16.63 -2.54 7.64
C GLU A 122 -16.37 -1.80 8.98
N SER A 123 -17.19 -2.08 9.99
CA SER A 123 -17.02 -1.53 11.34
C SER A 123 -15.68 -1.89 11.99
N ALA A 124 -15.09 -3.03 11.63
CA ALA A 124 -13.77 -3.44 12.11
C ALA A 124 -12.66 -2.54 11.55
N LEU A 125 -12.75 -2.13 10.28
CA LEU A 125 -11.83 -1.14 9.68
C LEU A 125 -11.86 0.18 10.44
N LYS A 126 -13.07 0.66 10.78
CA LYS A 126 -13.21 1.91 11.53
C LYS A 126 -12.44 1.86 12.85
N SER A 127 -12.53 0.76 13.59
CA SER A 127 -11.80 0.58 14.84
C SER A 127 -10.27 0.66 14.66
N ILE A 128 -9.74 0.17 13.53
CA ILE A 128 -8.32 0.24 13.20
C ILE A 128 -7.93 1.68 12.87
N PHE A 129 -8.72 2.36 12.04
CA PHE A 129 -8.46 3.74 11.64
C PHE A 129 -8.58 4.75 12.80
N ASP A 130 -9.52 4.54 13.72
CA ASP A 130 -9.68 5.38 14.92
C ASP A 130 -8.40 5.34 15.81
N ARG A 131 -7.59 4.27 15.70
CA ARG A 131 -6.28 4.15 16.35
C ARG A 131 -5.12 4.71 15.51
N GLY A 132 -5.40 5.23 14.30
CA GLY A 132 -4.39 5.73 13.39
C GLY A 132 -3.52 4.65 12.75
N LEU A 133 -4.02 3.41 12.69
CA LEU A 133 -3.31 2.26 12.14
C LEU A 133 -3.79 1.95 10.72
N VAL A 134 -2.95 1.27 9.96
CA VAL A 134 -3.25 0.75 8.62
C VAL A 134 -3.77 -0.67 8.75
N ALA A 135 -4.85 -0.98 8.03
CA ALA A 135 -5.40 -2.32 7.99
C ALA A 135 -4.75 -3.15 6.86
N ILE A 136 -4.24 -4.31 7.22
CA ILE A 136 -3.73 -5.30 6.27
C ILE A 136 -4.83 -6.30 5.99
N VAL A 137 -5.36 -6.27 4.76
CA VAL A 137 -6.44 -7.17 4.37
C VAL A 137 -5.88 -8.48 3.83
N VAL A 138 -6.42 -9.58 4.36
CA VAL A 138 -6.02 -10.95 3.95
C VAL A 138 -7.24 -11.78 3.56
N ASP A 139 -7.01 -12.82 2.76
CA ASP A 139 -7.96 -13.90 2.50
C ASP A 139 -7.27 -15.24 2.79
N ASN A 140 -7.74 -15.97 3.80
CA ASN A 140 -7.13 -17.23 4.23
C ASN A 140 -5.60 -17.13 4.42
N HIS A 141 -5.15 -16.11 5.15
CA HIS A 141 -3.73 -15.76 5.40
C HIS A 141 -2.94 -15.26 4.18
N ARG A 142 -3.57 -15.17 3.02
CA ARG A 142 -2.96 -14.59 1.83
C ARG A 142 -3.16 -13.08 1.83
N PHE A 143 -2.09 -12.34 1.67
CA PHE A 143 -2.12 -10.88 1.57
C PHE A 143 -2.89 -10.42 0.32
N LEU A 144 -3.85 -9.52 0.49
CA LEU A 144 -4.60 -8.92 -0.59
C LEU A 144 -4.19 -7.47 -0.85
N GLY A 145 -3.98 -6.69 0.20
CA GLY A 145 -3.59 -5.30 0.09
C GLY A 145 -3.71 -4.54 1.40
N LEU A 146 -3.47 -3.23 1.33
CA LEU A 146 -3.58 -2.28 2.44
C LEU A 146 -4.83 -1.42 2.27
N VAL A 147 -5.43 -1.03 3.38
CA VAL A 147 -6.52 -0.05 3.46
C VAL A 147 -6.19 1.01 4.49
#